data_2362b3bd9994595deaddbe260efceb1b
#
_entry.id   2362b3bd9994595deaddbe260efceb1b
#
_cell.length_a   1.000
_cell.length_b   1.000
_cell.length_c   1.000
_cell.angle_alpha   90.00
_cell.angle_beta   90.00
_cell.angle_gamma   90.00
#
_symmetry.space_group_name_H-M   'P 1'
#
loop_
_entity.id
_entity.type
_entity.pdbx_description
1 polymer ?
#
loop_
_entity_poly.entity_id
_entity_poly.type
_entity_poly.pdbx_seq_one_letter_code
_entity_poly.pdbx_strand_id
1 'polypeptide(L)'
;MKNAPEIKTSLPGPKARAIIDKDARFVSPSYTRDYPLVIARGEGAVVEDVDGNLFLDCAAGIAVNSTGVSHPDVVKAIADQAAKFIHMSGTDFYYEPQVRLAEELATVTPIAGGVRSFFGNSGTEAIEACLKLSRYASGRQNIIAFLGGFHGRSMGSL
;
A
#
# COMPACT_ATOMS: atom_id res chain seq x y z
N MET A 1 -11.61 -15.97 11.14
CA MET A 1 -12.79 -15.15 11.58
C MET A 1 -13.99 -15.51 10.73
N LYS A 2 -15.00 -16.20 11.27
CA LYS A 2 -16.02 -16.88 10.43
C LYS A 2 -17.40 -16.26 10.38
N ASN A 3 -17.72 -15.28 11.21
CA ASN A 3 -19.08 -14.75 11.37
C ASN A 3 -19.20 -13.25 11.03
N ALA A 4 -18.49 -12.78 10.03
CA ALA A 4 -18.61 -11.40 9.57
C ALA A 4 -19.77 -11.26 8.56
N PRO A 5 -20.48 -10.14 8.58
CA PRO A 5 -20.33 -9.03 9.52
C PRO A 5 -20.98 -9.31 10.88
N GLU A 6 -20.38 -8.82 11.99
CA GLU A 6 -20.95 -8.87 13.32
C GLU A 6 -20.66 -7.56 14.06
N ILE A 7 -21.68 -6.76 14.31
CA ILE A 7 -21.57 -5.46 14.99
C ILE A 7 -22.04 -5.60 16.43
N LYS A 8 -21.16 -5.38 17.39
CA LYS A 8 -21.39 -5.54 18.84
C LYS A 8 -21.59 -4.22 19.57
N THR A 9 -21.09 -3.12 18.99
CA THR A 9 -21.17 -1.78 19.60
C THR A 9 -21.74 -0.77 18.61
N SER A 10 -22.11 0.43 19.10
CA SER A 10 -22.29 1.58 18.21
C SER A 10 -20.97 1.91 17.50
N LEU A 11 -21.04 2.52 16.31
CA LEU A 11 -19.85 2.92 15.56
C LEU A 11 -19.70 4.46 15.58
N PRO A 12 -18.51 4.97 15.96
CA PRO A 12 -17.38 4.25 16.54
C PRO A 12 -17.68 3.76 17.95
N GLY A 13 -17.11 2.60 18.31
CA GLY A 13 -17.14 2.08 19.68
C GLY A 13 -16.29 2.93 20.64
N PRO A 14 -16.36 2.67 21.96
CA PRO A 14 -15.67 3.51 22.95
C PRO A 14 -14.14 3.51 22.80
N LYS A 15 -13.53 2.37 22.48
CA LYS A 15 -12.07 2.31 22.26
C LYS A 15 -11.68 3.01 20.96
N ALA A 16 -12.45 2.80 19.89
CA ALA A 16 -12.24 3.48 18.62
C ALA A 16 -12.34 5.00 18.79
N ARG A 17 -13.34 5.51 19.51
CA ARG A 17 -13.52 6.94 19.80
C ARG A 17 -12.29 7.53 20.49
N ALA A 18 -11.76 6.87 21.52
CA ALA A 18 -10.58 7.34 22.22
C ALA A 18 -9.32 7.43 21.33
N ILE A 19 -9.20 6.55 20.33
CA ILE A 19 -8.09 6.59 19.37
C ILE A 19 -8.32 7.69 18.33
N ILE A 20 -9.54 7.85 17.82
CA ILE A 20 -9.92 8.92 16.88
C ILE A 20 -9.68 10.31 17.49
N ASP A 21 -10.03 10.50 18.77
CA ASP A 21 -9.77 11.75 19.49
C ASP A 21 -8.27 12.06 19.59
N LYS A 22 -7.41 11.02 19.73
CA LYS A 22 -5.95 11.17 19.69
C LYS A 22 -5.46 11.46 18.28
N ASP A 23 -5.98 10.77 17.27
CA ASP A 23 -5.64 11.02 15.85
C ASP A 23 -5.90 12.49 15.49
N ALA A 24 -7.06 13.03 15.86
CA ALA A 24 -7.42 14.43 15.62
C ALA A 24 -6.47 15.45 16.30
N ARG A 25 -5.79 15.06 17.36
CA ARG A 25 -4.85 15.93 18.09
C ARG A 25 -3.41 15.87 17.57
N PHE A 26 -2.99 14.71 17.08
CA PHE A 26 -1.59 14.44 16.81
C PHE A 26 -1.27 14.10 15.35
N VAL A 27 -2.27 13.73 14.56
CA VAL A 27 -2.08 13.37 13.14
C VAL A 27 -2.56 14.52 12.25
N SER A 28 -1.85 14.76 11.16
CA SER A 28 -2.19 15.82 10.21
C SER A 28 -3.61 15.62 9.65
N PRO A 29 -4.43 16.67 9.56
CA PRO A 29 -5.76 16.61 8.96
C PRO A 29 -5.75 16.37 7.44
N SER A 30 -4.57 16.34 6.81
CA SER A 30 -4.42 15.97 5.39
C SER A 30 -4.72 14.49 5.11
N TYR A 31 -4.77 13.65 6.15
CA TYR A 31 -5.26 12.28 6.03
C TYR A 31 -6.79 12.28 6.15
N THR A 32 -7.49 12.12 5.03
CA THR A 32 -8.94 11.95 5.05
C THR A 32 -9.31 10.58 5.63
N ARG A 33 -10.19 10.58 6.63
CA ARG A 33 -10.69 9.37 7.29
C ARG A 33 -12.17 9.21 6.96
N ASP A 34 -12.50 8.40 5.96
CA ASP A 34 -13.87 8.24 5.49
C ASP A 34 -14.72 7.38 6.44
N TYR A 35 -14.08 6.54 7.26
CA TYR A 35 -14.78 5.62 8.16
C TYR A 35 -14.31 5.81 9.60
N PRO A 36 -15.23 5.92 10.57
CA PRO A 36 -14.90 6.01 11.99
C PRO A 36 -14.54 4.64 12.57
N LEU A 37 -13.59 3.96 11.94
CA LEU A 37 -13.23 2.58 12.23
C LEU A 37 -11.74 2.49 12.55
N VAL A 38 -11.43 1.83 13.66
CA VAL A 38 -10.03 1.59 14.08
C VAL A 38 -9.76 0.09 14.02
N ILE A 39 -9.07 -0.33 12.97
CA ILE A 39 -8.77 -1.74 12.73
C ILE A 39 -7.74 -2.25 13.74
N ALA A 40 -8.02 -3.39 14.36
CA ALA A 40 -7.12 -4.08 15.28
C ALA A 40 -6.39 -5.26 14.62
N ARG A 41 -7.12 -6.04 13.80
CA ARG A 41 -6.57 -7.20 13.10
C ARG A 41 -7.47 -7.61 11.94
N GLY A 42 -6.96 -8.52 11.10
CA GLY A 42 -7.74 -9.10 10.01
C GLY A 42 -7.19 -10.44 9.54
N GLU A 43 -8.04 -11.18 8.83
CA GLU A 43 -7.69 -12.46 8.22
C GLU A 43 -8.53 -12.66 6.95
N GLY A 44 -7.87 -12.86 5.81
CA GLY A 44 -8.56 -13.00 4.53
C GLY A 44 -9.36 -11.75 4.18
N ALA A 45 -10.67 -11.86 4.03
CA ALA A 45 -11.57 -10.75 3.73
C ALA A 45 -12.33 -10.23 4.98
N VAL A 46 -11.88 -10.56 6.19
CA VAL A 46 -12.53 -10.11 7.43
C VAL A 46 -11.58 -9.28 8.25
N VAL A 47 -12.05 -8.13 8.74
CA VAL A 47 -11.31 -7.26 9.65
C VAL A 47 -12.08 -7.09 10.96
N GLU A 48 -11.35 -6.97 12.05
CA GLU A 48 -11.89 -6.71 13.39
C GLU A 48 -11.40 -5.35 13.86
N ASP A 49 -12.32 -4.54 14.39
CA ASP A 49 -11.97 -3.28 15.01
C ASP A 49 -11.52 -3.47 16.47
N VAL A 50 -11.03 -2.40 17.09
CA VAL A 50 -10.55 -2.40 18.49
C VAL A 50 -11.67 -2.65 19.52
N ASP A 51 -12.92 -2.54 19.14
CA ASP A 51 -14.11 -2.80 19.96
C ASP A 51 -14.68 -4.21 19.75
N GLY A 52 -14.09 -4.99 18.82
CA GLY A 52 -14.46 -6.38 18.54
C GLY A 52 -15.59 -6.54 17.53
N ASN A 53 -15.92 -5.48 16.78
CA ASN A 53 -16.83 -5.59 15.64
C ASN A 53 -16.13 -6.23 14.46
N LEU A 54 -16.84 -7.07 13.71
CA LEU A 54 -16.32 -7.76 12.52
C LEU A 54 -16.97 -7.19 11.26
N PHE A 55 -16.13 -6.92 10.26
CA PHE A 55 -16.53 -6.35 8.98
C PHE A 55 -16.00 -7.19 7.82
N LEU A 56 -16.71 -7.17 6.70
CA LEU A 56 -16.17 -7.64 5.43
C LEU A 56 -15.33 -6.51 4.79
N ASP A 57 -14.08 -6.81 4.47
CA ASP A 57 -13.21 -5.90 3.73
C ASP A 57 -13.40 -6.12 2.23
N CYS A 58 -14.21 -5.26 1.62
CA CYS A 58 -14.42 -5.25 0.17
C CYS A 58 -13.46 -4.30 -0.56
N ALA A 59 -12.59 -3.60 0.17
CA ALA A 59 -11.66 -2.62 -0.38
C ALA A 59 -10.21 -3.14 -0.45
N ALA A 60 -9.90 -4.22 0.29
CA ALA A 60 -8.57 -4.82 0.36
C ALA A 60 -7.45 -3.78 0.64
N GLY A 61 -7.73 -2.79 1.51
CA GLY A 61 -6.79 -1.71 1.80
C GLY A 61 -6.47 -0.82 0.58
N ILE A 62 -7.48 -0.54 -0.25
CA ILE A 62 -7.39 0.11 -1.56
C ILE A 62 -6.55 -0.77 -2.52
N ALA A 63 -7.01 -2.02 -2.67
CA ALA A 63 -6.48 -3.07 -3.54
C ALA A 63 -5.02 -3.50 -3.27
N VAL A 64 -4.50 -3.25 -2.06
CA VAL A 64 -3.14 -3.66 -1.66
C VAL A 64 -3.10 -5.12 -1.19
N ASN A 65 -4.11 -5.55 -0.41
CA ASN A 65 -4.17 -6.88 0.18
C ASN A 65 -4.75 -7.93 -0.79
N SER A 66 -4.17 -8.08 -1.98
CA SER A 66 -4.69 -8.94 -3.05
C SER A 66 -4.77 -10.42 -2.67
N THR A 67 -3.98 -10.87 -1.70
CA THR A 67 -3.98 -12.24 -1.15
C THR A 67 -4.86 -12.37 0.11
N GLY A 68 -5.51 -11.29 0.51
CA GLY A 68 -6.22 -11.19 1.79
C GLY A 68 -5.36 -10.61 2.91
N VAL A 69 -6.04 -10.09 3.93
CA VAL A 69 -5.39 -9.52 5.11
C VAL A 69 -4.62 -10.61 5.85
N SER A 70 -3.38 -10.33 6.22
CA SER A 70 -2.51 -11.23 7.00
C SER A 70 -2.35 -12.63 6.39
N HIS A 71 -2.18 -12.72 5.05
CA HIS A 71 -1.93 -14.01 4.41
C HIS A 71 -0.70 -14.70 5.03
N PRO A 72 -0.79 -15.95 5.48
CA PRO A 72 0.25 -16.58 6.28
C PRO A 72 1.61 -16.66 5.58
N ASP A 73 1.65 -16.93 4.28
CA ASP A 73 2.91 -17.01 3.54
C ASP A 73 3.56 -15.62 3.39
N VAL A 74 2.76 -14.57 3.23
CA VAL A 74 3.27 -13.19 3.17
C VAL A 74 3.83 -12.77 4.53
N VAL A 75 3.08 -13.04 5.61
CA VAL A 75 3.53 -12.77 6.98
C VAL A 75 4.84 -13.49 7.28
N LYS A 76 4.91 -14.79 6.91
CA LYS A 76 6.13 -15.58 7.08
C LYS A 76 7.31 -15.02 6.30
N ALA A 77 7.12 -14.66 5.04
CA ALA A 77 8.18 -14.10 4.19
C ALA A 77 8.72 -12.78 4.77
N ILE A 78 7.83 -11.92 5.27
CA ILE A 78 8.21 -10.66 5.93
C ILE A 78 9.02 -10.94 7.21
N ALA A 79 8.54 -11.84 8.07
CA ALA A 79 9.20 -12.18 9.33
C ALA A 79 10.59 -12.80 9.07
N ASP A 80 10.69 -13.73 8.14
CA ASP A 80 11.95 -14.40 7.77
C ASP A 80 12.98 -13.40 7.22
N GLN A 81 12.53 -12.45 6.39
CA GLN A 81 13.42 -11.42 5.85
C GLN A 81 13.82 -10.39 6.92
N ALA A 82 12.88 -9.95 7.75
CA ALA A 82 13.15 -9.02 8.83
C ALA A 82 14.16 -9.56 9.85
N ALA A 83 14.13 -10.88 10.10
CA ALA A 83 15.11 -11.56 10.96
C ALA A 83 16.52 -11.60 10.36
N LYS A 84 16.67 -11.47 9.03
CA LYS A 84 17.99 -11.40 8.36
C LYS A 84 18.52 -9.98 8.38
N PHE A 85 17.79 -9.05 7.81
CA PHE A 85 18.00 -7.60 7.87
C PHE A 85 16.75 -6.86 7.40
N ILE A 86 16.52 -5.67 7.95
CA ILE A 86 15.37 -4.81 7.63
C ILE A 86 15.71 -3.85 6.49
N HIS A 87 16.87 -3.21 6.55
CA HIS A 87 17.28 -2.20 5.58
C HIS A 87 18.79 -2.19 5.35
N MET A 88 19.14 -1.90 4.11
CA MET A 88 20.49 -1.54 3.65
C MET A 88 20.32 -0.61 2.44
N SER A 89 21.25 0.30 2.17
CA SER A 89 21.13 1.22 1.02
C SER A 89 21.15 0.47 -0.32
N GLY A 90 20.04 0.49 -1.04
CA GLY A 90 19.91 -0.15 -2.36
C GLY A 90 20.69 0.56 -3.48
N THR A 91 21.21 1.76 -3.22
CA THR A 91 22.14 2.45 -4.15
C THR A 91 23.57 1.96 -4.01
N ASP A 92 23.92 1.40 -2.85
CA ASP A 92 25.29 0.98 -2.54
C ASP A 92 25.44 -0.54 -2.50
N PHE A 93 24.36 -1.28 -2.23
CA PHE A 93 24.40 -2.72 -2.03
C PHE A 93 23.32 -3.45 -2.82
N TYR A 94 23.59 -4.69 -3.18
CA TYR A 94 22.65 -5.57 -3.87
C TYR A 94 21.85 -6.40 -2.88
N TYR A 95 20.58 -6.69 -3.24
CA TYR A 95 19.68 -7.59 -2.47
C TYR A 95 19.12 -8.69 -3.35
N GLU A 96 19.22 -9.92 -2.90
CA GLU A 96 18.61 -11.05 -3.59
C GLU A 96 17.09 -10.90 -3.77
N PRO A 97 16.29 -10.52 -2.73
CA PRO A 97 14.85 -10.34 -2.91
C PRO A 97 14.46 -9.33 -3.97
N GLN A 98 15.21 -8.23 -4.09
CA GLN A 98 14.97 -7.21 -5.12
C GLN A 98 15.23 -7.74 -6.52
N VAL A 99 16.32 -8.49 -6.70
CA VAL A 99 16.67 -9.09 -8.01
C VAL A 99 15.63 -10.12 -8.41
N ARG A 100 15.25 -11.02 -7.50
CA ARG A 100 14.21 -12.02 -7.75
C ARG A 100 12.87 -11.40 -8.14
N LEU A 101 12.45 -10.34 -7.44
CA LEU A 101 11.23 -9.63 -7.81
C LEU A 101 11.33 -9.01 -9.21
N ALA A 102 12.48 -8.43 -9.57
CA ALA A 102 12.70 -7.88 -10.90
C ALA A 102 12.66 -8.95 -12.00
N GLU A 103 13.20 -10.14 -11.74
CA GLU A 103 13.13 -11.29 -12.63
C GLU A 103 11.68 -11.74 -12.85
N GLU A 104 10.91 -11.94 -11.78
CA GLU A 104 9.50 -12.32 -11.87
C GLU A 104 8.67 -11.26 -12.62
N LEU A 105 8.87 -9.97 -12.34
CA LEU A 105 8.19 -8.89 -13.05
C LEU A 105 8.54 -8.89 -14.55
N ALA A 106 9.78 -9.21 -14.92
CA ALA A 106 10.18 -9.29 -16.30
C ALA A 106 9.48 -10.41 -17.08
N THR A 107 9.10 -11.52 -16.41
CA THR A 107 8.37 -12.64 -17.05
C THR A 107 6.92 -12.31 -17.38
N VAL A 108 6.28 -11.44 -16.58
CA VAL A 108 4.85 -11.12 -16.71
C VAL A 108 4.60 -9.78 -17.40
N THR A 109 5.63 -8.96 -17.60
CA THR A 109 5.49 -7.64 -18.22
C THR A 109 5.38 -7.75 -19.73
N PRO A 110 4.31 -7.27 -20.37
CA PRO A 110 4.08 -7.41 -21.82
C PRO A 110 4.83 -6.36 -22.63
N ILE A 111 6.14 -6.23 -22.41
CA ILE A 111 7.03 -5.30 -23.13
C ILE A 111 8.04 -6.13 -23.95
N ALA A 112 8.11 -5.85 -25.24
CA ALA A 112 9.10 -6.48 -26.10
C ALA A 112 10.53 -5.95 -25.81
N GLY A 113 11.50 -6.85 -25.79
CA GLY A 113 12.90 -6.53 -25.51
C GLY A 113 13.29 -6.76 -24.05
N GLY A 114 14.36 -6.16 -23.60
CA GLY A 114 14.83 -6.30 -22.22
C GLY A 114 14.00 -5.44 -21.26
N VAL A 115 13.46 -6.06 -20.21
CA VAL A 115 12.69 -5.37 -19.15
C VAL A 115 13.61 -5.10 -17.97
N ARG A 116 13.50 -3.90 -17.41
CA ARG A 116 14.17 -3.51 -16.17
C ARG A 116 13.16 -2.85 -15.23
N SER A 117 13.22 -3.21 -13.96
CA SER A 117 12.34 -2.66 -12.93
C SER A 117 13.06 -1.55 -12.15
N PHE A 118 12.35 -0.44 -11.95
CA PHE A 118 12.73 0.60 -11.00
C PHE A 118 11.80 0.52 -9.81
N PHE A 119 12.37 0.41 -8.61
CA PHE A 119 11.59 0.28 -7.37
C PHE A 119 11.56 1.60 -6.61
N GLY A 120 10.35 2.02 -6.22
CA GLY A 120 10.08 3.13 -5.31
C GLY A 120 9.31 2.64 -4.09
N ASN A 121 9.07 3.52 -3.13
CA ASN A 121 8.35 3.20 -1.90
C ASN A 121 6.83 3.44 -2.01
N SER A 122 6.38 4.06 -3.09
CA SER A 122 4.98 4.44 -3.30
C SER A 122 4.64 4.61 -4.78
N GLY A 123 3.34 4.57 -5.08
CA GLY A 123 2.85 4.84 -6.44
C GLY A 123 3.20 6.25 -6.92
N THR A 124 3.20 7.25 -6.04
CA THR A 124 3.59 8.62 -6.41
C THR A 124 5.06 8.69 -6.84
N GLU A 125 5.97 7.98 -6.17
CA GLU A 125 7.38 7.90 -6.58
C GLU A 125 7.56 7.20 -7.93
N ALA A 126 6.79 6.15 -8.18
CA ALA A 126 6.77 5.48 -9.47
C ALA A 126 6.30 6.42 -10.59
N ILE A 127 5.23 7.20 -10.36
CA ILE A 127 4.76 8.22 -11.32
C ILE A 127 5.82 9.30 -11.55
N GLU A 128 6.46 9.83 -10.50
CA GLU A 128 7.54 10.80 -10.64
C GLU A 128 8.71 10.26 -11.47
N ALA A 129 9.05 8.99 -11.27
CA ALA A 129 10.07 8.33 -12.08
C ALA A 129 9.64 8.20 -13.55
N CYS A 130 8.38 7.82 -13.82
CA CYS A 130 7.82 7.75 -15.15
C CYS A 130 7.83 9.12 -15.86
N LEU A 131 7.44 10.19 -15.18
CA LEU A 131 7.46 11.56 -15.72
C LEU A 131 8.86 11.99 -16.12
N LYS A 132 9.83 11.76 -15.24
CA LYS A 132 11.25 12.08 -15.53
C LYS A 132 11.78 11.24 -16.68
N LEU A 133 11.56 9.94 -16.66
CA LEU A 133 12.03 9.03 -17.71
C LEU A 133 11.42 9.36 -19.07
N SER A 134 10.10 9.61 -19.11
CA SER A 134 9.40 9.94 -20.35
C SER A 134 9.93 11.22 -21.00
N ARG A 135 10.15 12.26 -20.19
CA ARG A 135 10.74 13.52 -20.69
C ARG A 135 12.17 13.35 -21.16
N TYR A 136 12.98 12.64 -20.39
CA TYR A 136 14.39 12.37 -20.75
C TYR A 136 14.50 11.57 -22.03
N ALA A 137 13.74 10.49 -22.17
CA ALA A 137 13.84 9.60 -23.32
C ALA A 137 13.25 10.21 -24.61
N SER A 138 12.17 11.02 -24.49
CA SER A 138 11.48 11.59 -25.66
C SER A 138 11.91 13.01 -26.03
N GLY A 139 12.54 13.73 -25.13
CA GLY A 139 12.80 15.18 -25.24
C GLY A 139 11.55 16.06 -25.17
N ARG A 140 10.37 15.47 -24.97
CA ARG A 140 9.08 16.19 -24.90
C ARG A 140 8.83 16.69 -23.49
N GLN A 141 8.23 17.89 -23.36
CA GLN A 141 8.00 18.53 -22.07
C GLN A 141 6.58 18.27 -21.54
N ASN A 142 5.59 18.18 -22.42
CA ASN A 142 4.19 18.12 -22.03
C ASN A 142 3.75 16.70 -21.71
N ILE A 143 2.92 16.57 -20.68
CA ILE A 143 2.28 15.34 -20.27
C ILE A 143 0.76 15.52 -20.41
N ILE A 144 0.07 14.50 -20.90
CA ILE A 144 -1.38 14.46 -20.98
C ILE A 144 -1.87 13.58 -19.83
N ALA A 145 -2.82 14.10 -19.04
CA ALA A 145 -3.51 13.38 -17.99
C ALA A 145 -5.02 13.50 -18.17
N PHE A 146 -5.77 12.52 -17.61
CA PHE A 146 -7.23 12.55 -17.64
C PHE A 146 -7.77 13.31 -16.44
N LEU A 147 -8.82 14.12 -16.67
CA LEU A 147 -9.55 14.78 -15.58
C LEU A 147 -10.12 13.73 -14.61
N GLY A 148 -9.91 13.95 -13.32
CA GLY A 148 -10.31 13.01 -12.27
C GLY A 148 -9.36 11.81 -12.09
N GLY A 149 -8.28 11.71 -12.87
CA GLY A 149 -7.23 10.72 -12.64
C GLY A 149 -6.48 10.98 -11.33
N PHE A 150 -6.15 9.92 -10.59
CA PHE A 150 -5.33 10.01 -9.39
C PHE A 150 -3.97 9.37 -9.64
N HIS A 151 -2.92 10.16 -9.57
CA HIS A 151 -1.55 9.70 -9.84
C HIS A 151 -0.61 9.84 -8.62
N GLY A 152 -1.06 10.52 -7.58
CA GLY A 152 -0.29 10.72 -6.36
C GLY A 152 -0.51 12.09 -5.74
N ARG A 153 0.33 12.44 -4.77
CA ARG A 153 0.27 13.71 -4.03
C ARG A 153 1.65 14.36 -3.89
N SER A 154 2.60 14.01 -4.75
CA SER A 154 3.85 14.75 -4.95
C SER A 154 3.67 15.78 -6.08
N MET A 155 4.63 16.68 -6.25
CA MET A 155 4.49 17.84 -7.15
C MET A 155 4.21 17.47 -8.61
N GLY A 156 4.84 16.42 -9.13
CA GLY A 156 4.63 16.00 -10.52
C GLY A 156 3.44 15.08 -10.71
N SER A 157 2.99 14.40 -9.64
CA SER A 157 1.88 13.45 -9.69
C SER A 157 0.54 14.02 -9.20
N LEU A 158 0.52 15.28 -8.72
CA LEU A 158 -0.67 15.97 -8.20
C LEU A 158 -1.67 16.29 -9.29
#